data_c8b46d824acb9ee598a1716f9eb7ab45
#
_entry.id   c8b46d824acb9ee598a1716f9eb7ab45
#
_cell.length_a   1.000
_cell.length_b   1.000
_cell.length_c   1.000
_cell.angle_alpha   90.00
_cell.angle_beta   90.00
_cell.angle_gamma   90.00
#
_symmetry.space_group_name_H-M   'P 1'
#
loop_
_entity.id
_entity.type
_entity.pdbx_description
1 polymer ?
#
loop_
_entity_poly.entity_id
_entity_poly.type
_entity_poly.pdbx_seq_one_letter_code
_entity_poly.pdbx_strand_id
1 'polypeptide(L)'
;PAKIGPRKLTFKEQRELQMLKDELEALPGKMAALEDEQHTLEDRLNDPGFFARDPDGFNATAKRISELDDEQTAALPRWEDVEFRIAELEGKAEDK
;
A
#
# COMPACT_ATOMS: atom_id res chain seq x y z
N PRO A 1 -36.01 14.79 14.86
CA PRO A 1 -35.18 14.51 14.87
C PRO A 1 -34.11 14.25 14.43
N ALA A 2 -34.10 14.43 14.43
CA ALA A 2 -33.28 14.16 14.20
C ALA A 2 -32.39 14.08 14.04
N LYS A 3 -32.24 14.11 14.05
CA LYS A 3 -31.47 14.03 13.94
C LYS A 3 -30.56 13.69 13.86
N ILE A 4 -30.50 14.18 14.23
CA ILE A 4 -29.41 13.67 14.28
C ILE A 4 -28.70 13.15 13.18
N GLY A 5 -29.17 12.87 12.41
CA GLY A 5 -28.68 12.37 11.20
C GLY A 5 -27.42 12.95 10.64
N PRO A 6 -27.20 14.26 10.64
CA PRO A 6 -26.04 14.82 9.97
C PRO A 6 -24.71 14.35 10.57
N ARG A 7 -24.74 13.85 11.76
CA ARG A 7 -23.50 13.41 12.38
C ARG A 7 -23.17 11.98 12.13
N LYS A 8 -24.14 11.25 11.63
CA LYS A 8 -23.91 9.85 11.35
C LYS A 8 -23.44 9.67 9.93
N LEU A 9 -22.62 8.69 9.74
CA LEU A 9 -22.18 8.37 8.39
C LEU A 9 -23.33 7.78 7.59
N THR A 10 -23.36 8.11 6.32
CA THR A 10 -24.28 7.43 5.41
C THR A 10 -23.85 5.99 5.27
N PHE A 11 -24.73 5.15 4.75
CA PHE A 11 -24.39 3.75 4.50
C PHE A 11 -23.18 3.64 3.60
N LYS A 12 -23.13 4.46 2.55
CA LYS A 12 -22.00 4.49 1.64
C LYS A 12 -20.70 4.88 2.36
N GLU A 13 -20.76 5.86 3.26
CA GLU A 13 -19.60 6.30 4.01
C GLU A 13 -19.14 5.25 5.01
N GLN A 14 -20.08 4.52 5.61
CA GLN A 14 -19.72 3.42 6.52
C GLN A 14 -18.97 2.33 5.77
N ARG A 15 -19.41 2.02 4.56
CA ARG A 15 -18.73 1.02 3.73
C ARG A 15 -17.36 1.51 3.32
N GLU A 16 -17.26 2.77 2.93
CA GLU A 16 -15.98 3.36 2.57
C GLU A 16 -15.01 3.28 3.76
N LEU A 17 -15.47 3.65 4.93
CA LEU A 17 -14.64 3.62 6.14
C LEU A 17 -14.10 2.22 6.40
N GLN A 18 -14.98 1.22 6.31
CA GLN A 18 -14.55 -0.16 6.57
C GLN A 18 -13.52 -0.62 5.54
N MET A 19 -13.74 -0.30 4.27
CA MET A 19 -12.79 -0.66 3.21
C MET A 19 -11.44 0.00 3.43
N LEU A 20 -11.43 1.27 3.84
CA LEU A 20 -10.20 2.00 4.10
C LEU A 20 -9.45 1.43 5.30
N LYS A 21 -10.17 1.06 6.35
CA LYS A 21 -9.56 0.43 7.53
C LYS A 21 -8.94 -0.90 7.18
N ASP A 22 -9.63 -1.69 6.36
CA ASP A 22 -9.09 -2.97 5.89
C ASP A 22 -7.82 -2.76 5.06
N GLU A 23 -7.84 -1.76 4.18
CA GLU A 23 -6.67 -1.42 3.38
C GLU A 23 -5.51 -0.99 4.29
N LEU A 24 -5.78 -0.12 5.24
CA LEU A 24 -4.75 0.37 6.16
C LEU A 24 -4.12 -0.76 6.95
N GLU A 25 -4.95 -1.69 7.41
CA GLU A 25 -4.47 -2.84 8.18
C GLU A 25 -3.58 -3.74 7.33
N ALA A 26 -3.88 -3.87 6.04
CA ALA A 26 -3.12 -4.72 5.14
C ALA A 26 -1.80 -4.08 4.66
N LEU A 27 -1.68 -2.76 4.71
CA LEU A 27 -0.53 -2.06 4.14
C LEU A 27 0.83 -2.48 4.70
N PRO A 28 1.02 -2.60 6.03
CA PRO A 28 2.34 -3.01 6.54
C PRO A 28 2.80 -4.36 5.99
N GLY A 29 1.89 -5.32 5.90
CA GLY A 29 2.21 -6.63 5.35
C GLY A 29 2.57 -6.56 3.87
N LYS A 30 1.84 -5.73 3.11
CA LYS A 30 2.14 -5.53 1.69
C LYS A 30 3.52 -4.89 1.50
N MET A 31 3.83 -3.87 2.31
CA MET A 31 5.13 -3.21 2.23
C MET A 31 6.25 -4.17 2.58
N ALA A 32 6.06 -4.98 3.63
CA ALA A 32 7.06 -5.95 4.03
C ALA A 32 7.29 -6.98 2.92
N ALA A 33 6.23 -7.43 2.25
CA ALA A 33 6.35 -8.39 1.16
C ALA A 33 7.12 -7.80 -0.03
N LEU A 34 6.86 -6.53 -0.36
CA LEU A 34 7.58 -5.84 -1.45
C LEU A 34 9.06 -5.71 -1.11
N GLU A 35 9.37 -5.35 0.13
CA GLU A 35 10.76 -5.22 0.58
C GLU A 35 11.48 -6.56 0.56
N ASP A 36 10.82 -7.63 1.02
CA ASP A 36 11.42 -8.96 1.03
C ASP A 36 11.73 -9.43 -0.38
N GLU A 37 10.79 -9.23 -1.30
CA GLU A 37 11.03 -9.60 -2.70
C GLU A 37 12.20 -8.81 -3.26
N GLN A 38 12.24 -7.52 -2.98
CA GLN A 38 13.31 -6.64 -3.46
C GLN A 38 14.67 -7.11 -2.96
N HIS A 39 14.78 -7.42 -1.66
CA HIS A 39 16.04 -7.90 -1.08
C HIS A 39 16.49 -9.22 -1.72
N THR A 40 15.56 -10.14 -1.90
CA THR A 40 15.86 -11.42 -2.55
C THR A 40 16.42 -11.21 -3.95
N LEU A 41 15.79 -10.30 -4.71
CA LEU A 41 16.23 -10.03 -6.08
C LEU A 41 17.55 -9.28 -6.12
N GLU A 42 17.76 -8.35 -5.19
CA GLU A 42 19.05 -7.65 -5.08
C GLU A 42 20.19 -8.60 -4.78
N ASP A 43 19.95 -9.56 -3.86
CA ASP A 43 20.94 -10.58 -3.56
C ASP A 43 21.28 -11.39 -4.79
N ARG A 44 20.28 -11.69 -5.62
CA ARG A 44 20.52 -12.43 -6.86
C ARG A 44 21.36 -11.63 -7.83
N LEU A 45 21.12 -10.32 -7.94
CA LEU A 45 21.93 -9.45 -8.81
C LEU A 45 23.37 -9.35 -8.33
N ASN A 46 23.62 -9.54 -7.03
CA ASN A 46 24.96 -9.47 -6.47
C ASN A 46 25.80 -10.72 -6.75
N ASP A 47 25.21 -11.76 -7.32
CA ASP A 47 25.96 -12.95 -7.75
C ASP A 47 26.76 -12.57 -9.00
N PRO A 48 28.11 -12.57 -8.92
CA PRO A 48 28.94 -12.08 -10.02
C PRO A 48 28.83 -12.89 -11.30
N GLY A 49 28.36 -14.13 -11.21
CA GLY A 49 28.19 -14.98 -12.38
C GLY A 49 26.82 -14.92 -13.01
N PHE A 50 25.86 -14.21 -12.41
CA PHE A 50 24.46 -14.27 -12.86
C PHE A 50 24.31 -13.73 -14.29
N PHE A 51 24.83 -12.54 -14.56
CA PHE A 51 24.68 -11.94 -15.88
C PHE A 51 25.29 -12.82 -16.98
N ALA A 52 26.47 -13.38 -16.70
CA ALA A 52 27.14 -14.23 -17.68
C ALA A 52 26.37 -15.51 -17.97
N ARG A 53 25.73 -16.08 -16.95
CA ARG A 53 24.98 -17.33 -17.12
C ARG A 53 23.62 -17.11 -17.76
N ASP A 54 22.98 -15.98 -17.43
CA ASP A 54 21.59 -15.74 -17.82
C ASP A 54 21.35 -14.25 -17.93
N PRO A 55 21.80 -13.63 -19.04
CA PRO A 55 21.63 -12.19 -19.21
C PRO A 55 20.16 -11.75 -19.25
N ASP A 56 19.29 -12.57 -19.82
CA ASP A 56 17.87 -12.22 -19.87
C ASP A 56 17.27 -12.25 -18.49
N GLY A 57 17.61 -13.26 -17.68
CA GLY A 57 17.16 -13.36 -16.30
C GLY A 57 17.68 -12.21 -15.45
N PHE A 58 18.93 -11.82 -15.67
CA PHE A 58 19.52 -10.68 -14.98
C PHE A 58 18.72 -9.39 -15.28
N ASN A 59 18.45 -9.14 -16.57
CA ASN A 59 17.72 -7.95 -16.98
C ASN A 59 16.27 -7.97 -16.47
N ALA A 60 15.62 -9.12 -16.47
CA ALA A 60 14.28 -9.26 -15.95
C ALA A 60 14.26 -9.00 -14.44
N THR A 61 15.26 -9.47 -13.72
CA THR A 61 15.39 -9.25 -12.28
C THR A 61 15.58 -7.77 -11.98
N ALA A 62 16.46 -7.11 -12.73
CA ALA A 62 16.69 -5.67 -12.54
C ALA A 62 15.42 -4.87 -12.82
N LYS A 63 14.66 -5.26 -13.84
CA LYS A 63 13.40 -4.61 -14.18
C LYS A 63 12.39 -4.79 -13.03
N ARG A 64 12.30 -6.00 -12.48
CA ARG A 64 11.37 -6.25 -11.37
C ARG A 64 11.74 -5.42 -10.15
N ILE A 65 13.02 -5.28 -9.85
CA ILE A 65 13.47 -4.44 -8.73
C ILE A 65 13.00 -3.00 -8.93
N SER A 66 13.13 -2.48 -10.15
CA SER A 66 12.66 -1.13 -10.45
C SER A 66 11.15 -1.00 -10.26
N GLU A 67 10.39 -2.01 -10.69
CA GLU A 67 8.94 -2.02 -10.48
C GLU A 67 8.58 -2.07 -9.01
N LEU A 68 9.32 -2.85 -8.22
CA LEU A 68 9.10 -2.92 -6.78
C LEU A 68 9.37 -1.59 -6.09
N ASP A 69 10.41 -0.90 -6.53
CA ASP A 69 10.72 0.43 -6.01
C ASP A 69 9.57 1.40 -6.31
N ASP A 70 9.06 1.36 -7.53
CA ASP A 70 7.92 2.19 -7.94
C ASP A 70 6.68 1.88 -7.11
N GLU A 71 6.39 0.60 -6.87
CA GLU A 71 5.24 0.20 -6.06
C GLU A 71 5.38 0.69 -4.62
N GLN A 72 6.56 0.57 -4.03
CA GLN A 72 6.80 1.05 -2.68
C GLN A 72 6.65 2.56 -2.60
N THR A 73 7.21 3.26 -3.58
CA THR A 73 7.10 4.72 -3.63
C THR A 73 5.65 5.17 -3.77
N ALA A 74 4.89 4.50 -4.63
CA ALA A 74 3.48 4.84 -4.86
C ALA A 74 2.61 4.53 -3.65
N ALA A 75 3.02 3.58 -2.80
CA ALA A 75 2.23 3.21 -1.64
C ALA A 75 2.21 4.31 -0.57
N LEU A 76 3.25 5.13 -0.48
CA LEU A 76 3.35 6.15 0.57
C LEU A 76 2.25 7.21 0.48
N PRO A 77 2.03 7.88 -0.66
CA PRO A 77 0.95 8.85 -0.74
C PRO A 77 -0.42 8.20 -0.60
N ARG A 78 -0.58 6.96 -1.07
CA ARG A 78 -1.85 6.25 -0.85
C ARG A 78 -2.09 5.99 0.63
N TRP A 79 -1.05 5.59 1.36
CA TRP A 79 -1.14 5.36 2.80
C TRP A 79 -1.60 6.64 3.50
N GLU A 80 -0.99 7.77 3.16
CA GLU A 80 -1.36 9.07 3.75
C GLU A 80 -2.81 9.43 3.43
N ASP A 81 -3.23 9.23 2.17
CA ASP A 81 -4.59 9.52 1.76
C ASP A 81 -5.61 8.67 2.52
N VAL A 82 -5.29 7.39 2.70
CA VAL A 82 -6.16 6.48 3.44
C VAL A 82 -6.31 6.94 4.89
N GLU A 83 -5.20 7.25 5.54
CA GLU A 83 -5.24 7.72 6.93
C GLU A 83 -6.02 9.02 7.06
N PHE A 84 -5.80 9.95 6.13
CA PHE A 84 -6.50 11.22 6.13
C PHE A 84 -8.02 11.02 5.97
N ARG A 85 -8.40 10.18 5.02
CA ARG A 85 -9.83 9.96 4.76
C ARG A 85 -10.50 9.23 5.92
N ILE A 86 -9.82 8.27 6.54
CA ILE A 86 -10.33 7.61 7.74
C ILE A 86 -10.56 8.64 8.83
N ALA A 87 -9.61 9.54 9.06
CA ALA A 87 -9.75 10.57 10.08
C ALA A 87 -10.94 11.49 9.78
N GLU A 88 -11.15 11.84 8.52
CA GLU A 88 -12.31 12.65 8.13
C GLU A 88 -13.62 11.94 8.46
N LEU A 89 -13.72 10.66 8.09
CA LEU A 89 -14.95 9.92 8.28
C LEU A 89 -15.21 9.67 9.77
N GLU A 90 -14.18 9.35 10.53
CA GLU A 90 -14.32 9.14 11.97
C GLU A 90 -14.66 10.44 12.69
N GLY A 91 -14.07 11.55 12.28
CA GLY A 91 -14.39 12.84 12.82
C GLY A 91 -15.83 13.23 12.54
N LYS A 92 -16.30 12.94 11.33
CA LYS A 92 -17.69 13.21 10.94
C LYS A 92 -18.65 12.36 11.78
N ALA A 93 -18.31 11.11 12.01
CA ALA A 93 -19.15 10.21 12.82
C ALA A 93 -19.26 10.65 14.28
N GLU A 94 -18.20 11.29 14.80
CA GLU A 94 -18.15 11.73 16.19
C GLU A 94 -18.66 13.14 16.39
N ASP A 95 -18.86 13.88 15.31
CA ASP A 95 -19.30 15.27 15.39
C ASP A 95 -20.69 15.37 16.01
N LYS A 96 -20.81 16.23 16.98
CA LYS A 96 -22.07 16.48 17.67
C LYS A 96 -22.70 17.75 17.13
#